data_b1cf0c8bc6e76382a5dd4ee47972cfed
#
_entry.id   b1cf0c8bc6e76382a5dd4ee47972cfed
#
_cell.length_a   1.000
_cell.length_b   1.000
_cell.length_c   1.000
_cell.angle_alpha   90.00
_cell.angle_beta   90.00
_cell.angle_gamma   90.00
#
_symmetry.space_group_name_H-M   'P 1'
#
loop_
_entity.id
_entity.type
_entity.pdbx_description
1 polymer ?
#
loop_
_entity_poly.entity_id
_entity_poly.type
_entity_poly.pdbx_seq_one_letter_code
_entity_poly.pdbx_strand_id
1 'polypeptide(L)'
;MRGRKANPQGEKTGGPDESVWHGRRTRRSGSGRRTKRGGRLAATMAAVVVCTAAGAWGIDSSAGGGQGLVGQEFKQFFASTPIYEWLQPSAGSGSPDWIQIPAKNGAQGEVIEIPVYSGEAVVKLNRNRPDFDEADLTTGAFEDYSDLDDLGRCGMAYANICRELMPTEKRGSIGMIRPSGWQTARYDDLISTKYLYNRCHLIAYSLAGENANERNLITGTRYMNENMISYENAVAAYVQETDGHVLYRVTPVFEGKNLLASGVEIEAMSVEDCGRSVAFHVFLYNAQPGVGIDYATGENWRAAEA
;
A
#
# COMPACT_ATOMS: atom_id res chain seq x y z
N MET A 1 70.88 -5.35 22.12
CA MET A 1 70.91 -6.48 21.16
C MET A 1 69.57 -6.56 20.53
N ARG A 2 69.34 -5.97 19.39
CA ARG A 2 69.35 -6.57 18.04
C ARG A 2 68.46 -7.78 17.93
N GLY A 3 67.35 -7.64 17.17
CA GLY A 3 66.56 -8.75 16.62
C GLY A 3 65.37 -8.25 15.85
N ARG A 4 65.58 -7.74 14.62
CA ARG A 4 64.56 -7.60 13.54
C ARG A 4 64.19 -8.97 12.99
N LYS A 5 62.95 -9.17 12.56
CA LYS A 5 62.51 -9.89 11.35
C LYS A 5 60.99 -10.11 11.52
N ALA A 6 60.15 -9.99 10.60
CA ALA A 6 59.98 -9.85 9.18
C ALA A 6 58.52 -10.25 8.91
N ASN A 7 57.87 -9.43 8.11
CA ASN A 7 56.51 -9.68 7.58
C ASN A 7 56.59 -10.74 6.46
N PRO A 8 55.59 -11.60 6.25
CA PRO A 8 55.24 -11.95 4.91
C PRO A 8 53.81 -11.63 4.52
N GLN A 9 53.77 -11.12 3.32
CA GLN A 9 52.66 -10.81 2.49
C GLN A 9 51.72 -11.99 2.21
N GLY A 10 50.43 -11.69 2.06
CA GLY A 10 49.67 -11.86 0.85
C GLY A 10 49.02 -13.21 0.63
N GLU A 11 47.71 -13.19 0.64
CA GLU A 11 46.99 -13.92 -0.39
C GLU A 11 45.61 -13.29 -0.63
N LYS A 12 45.46 -12.79 -1.85
CA LYS A 12 44.19 -12.32 -2.42
C LYS A 12 43.50 -13.57 -2.97
N THR A 13 42.30 -13.89 -2.51
CA THR A 13 41.40 -14.74 -3.26
C THR A 13 40.25 -13.91 -3.79
N GLY A 14 40.16 -13.89 -5.12
CA GLY A 14 39.21 -13.13 -5.89
C GLY A 14 37.80 -13.72 -5.79
N GLY A 15 36.81 -12.84 -5.72
CA GLY A 15 35.41 -13.18 -5.95
C GLY A 15 35.11 -13.21 -7.45
N PRO A 16 34.04 -13.91 -7.86
CA PRO A 16 33.78 -14.12 -9.28
C PRO A 16 33.10 -12.90 -9.93
N ASP A 17 33.56 -12.71 -11.12
CA ASP A 17 33.32 -11.80 -12.20
C ASP A 17 31.81 -11.61 -12.57
N GLU A 18 31.40 -10.36 -12.68
CA GLU A 18 30.12 -9.98 -13.28
C GLU A 18 30.24 -10.01 -14.80
N SER A 19 29.68 -11.00 -15.44
CA SER A 19 29.64 -11.10 -16.90
C SER A 19 28.67 -10.09 -17.51
N VAL A 20 29.26 -9.18 -18.25
CA VAL A 20 28.69 -8.16 -19.14
C VAL A 20 27.86 -8.80 -20.25
N TRP A 21 26.59 -8.43 -20.36
CA TRP A 21 25.76 -8.72 -21.52
C TRP A 21 25.84 -7.58 -22.54
N HIS A 22 26.59 -7.81 -23.62
CA HIS A 22 26.54 -6.99 -24.82
C HIS A 22 25.39 -7.42 -25.74
N GLY A 23 24.32 -6.66 -25.75
CA GLY A 23 23.26 -6.76 -26.75
C GLY A 23 23.62 -6.06 -28.04
N ARG A 24 23.69 -6.83 -29.11
CA ARG A 24 24.04 -6.43 -30.49
C ARG A 24 22.92 -5.62 -31.14
N ARG A 25 23.20 -4.37 -31.53
CA ARG A 25 22.31 -3.54 -32.37
C ARG A 25 22.29 -4.07 -33.80
N THR A 26 21.12 -4.45 -34.29
CA THR A 26 20.89 -4.55 -35.76
C THR A 26 20.05 -3.37 -36.21
N ARG A 27 20.65 -2.52 -37.02
CA ARG A 27 19.96 -1.50 -37.83
C ARG A 27 19.15 -2.20 -38.92
N ARG A 28 17.86 -1.90 -39.02
CA ARG A 28 17.09 -2.07 -40.26
C ARG A 28 16.41 -0.76 -40.60
N SER A 29 16.86 -0.20 -41.71
CA SER A 29 16.23 0.88 -42.46
C SER A 29 14.98 0.35 -43.16
N GLY A 30 13.89 1.07 -43.09
CA GLY A 30 12.68 0.82 -43.87
C GLY A 30 11.86 2.09 -43.96
N SER A 31 11.92 2.69 -45.15
CA SER A 31 11.14 3.85 -45.59
C SER A 31 9.67 3.47 -45.79
N GLY A 32 8.75 4.39 -45.49
CA GLY A 32 7.50 4.32 -46.21
C GLY A 32 6.24 4.83 -45.51
N ARG A 33 5.83 6.00 -45.97
CA ARG A 33 4.45 6.50 -46.12
C ARG A 33 3.74 7.14 -44.95
N ARG A 34 3.79 8.47 -45.03
CA ARG A 34 2.83 9.44 -44.48
C ARG A 34 1.41 9.09 -44.91
N THR A 35 0.50 8.91 -43.93
CA THR A 35 -0.92 9.19 -44.12
C THR A 35 -1.36 10.18 -43.03
N LYS A 36 -1.73 11.38 -43.47
CA LYS A 36 -2.43 12.38 -42.68
C LYS A 36 -3.81 11.82 -42.30
N ARG A 37 -4.12 11.75 -41.03
CA ARG A 37 -5.51 11.72 -40.53
C ARG A 37 -5.67 12.65 -39.33
N GLY A 38 -6.69 13.46 -39.48
CA GLY A 38 -7.01 14.67 -38.76
C GLY A 38 -7.08 14.54 -37.26
N GLY A 39 -6.60 15.59 -36.62
CA GLY A 39 -6.76 15.80 -35.20
C GLY A 39 -8.23 16.04 -34.84
N ARG A 40 -8.68 15.32 -33.83
CA ARG A 40 -9.78 15.79 -32.98
C ARG A 40 -9.13 16.21 -31.69
N LEU A 41 -9.08 17.50 -31.48
CA LEU A 41 -8.84 18.11 -30.18
C LEU A 41 -9.97 17.67 -29.24
N ALA A 42 -9.66 16.77 -28.32
CA ALA A 42 -10.49 16.58 -27.14
C ALA A 42 -10.18 17.74 -26.19
N ALA A 43 -11.11 18.66 -26.07
CA ALA A 43 -11.07 19.69 -25.05
C ALA A 43 -11.30 19.01 -23.68
N THR A 44 -10.25 18.92 -22.89
CA THR A 44 -10.31 18.51 -21.50
C THR A 44 -10.93 19.68 -20.72
N MET A 45 -12.20 19.61 -20.43
CA MET A 45 -12.84 20.49 -19.45
C MET A 45 -12.49 19.96 -18.07
N ALA A 46 -11.54 20.60 -17.41
CA ALA A 46 -11.32 20.43 -15.99
C ALA A 46 -12.53 21.03 -15.26
N ALA A 47 -13.47 20.20 -14.85
CA ALA A 47 -14.52 20.60 -13.94
C ALA A 47 -13.94 20.55 -12.52
N VAL A 48 -13.51 21.71 -12.03
CA VAL A 48 -13.27 21.91 -10.59
C VAL A 48 -14.64 21.87 -9.92
N VAL A 49 -15.02 20.73 -9.38
CA VAL A 49 -16.20 20.62 -8.52
C VAL A 49 -15.72 20.85 -7.10
N VAL A 50 -15.89 22.06 -6.61
CA VAL A 50 -15.77 22.36 -5.19
C VAL A 50 -16.92 21.62 -4.50
N CYS A 51 -16.58 20.69 -3.60
CA CYS A 51 -17.55 20.06 -2.72
C CYS A 51 -18.08 21.10 -1.76
N THR A 52 -19.22 21.74 -2.09
CA THR A 52 -19.92 22.59 -1.13
C THR A 52 -20.66 21.69 -0.16
N ALA A 53 -20.25 21.73 1.08
CA ALA A 53 -20.89 21.06 2.17
C ALA A 53 -22.33 21.51 2.32
N ALA A 54 -23.25 20.62 2.09
CA ALA A 54 -24.55 20.62 2.76
C ALA A 54 -25.10 19.18 2.63
N GLY A 55 -24.99 18.41 3.66
CA GLY A 55 -25.87 17.33 4.06
C GLY A 55 -26.60 16.55 2.96
N ALA A 56 -25.92 15.73 2.19
CA ALA A 56 -26.60 14.82 1.28
C ALA A 56 -25.89 13.49 1.16
N TRP A 57 -25.75 12.77 2.26
CA TRP A 57 -25.54 11.33 2.28
C TRP A 57 -26.87 10.57 2.48
N GLY A 58 -28.00 11.21 2.15
CA GLY A 58 -29.30 10.58 2.04
C GLY A 58 -29.53 10.16 0.59
N ILE A 59 -29.44 8.89 0.27
CA ILE A 59 -29.91 8.37 -1.02
C ILE A 59 -31.43 8.33 -0.95
N ASP A 60 -32.07 9.38 -1.48
CA ASP A 60 -33.47 9.31 -1.86
C ASP A 60 -33.54 8.75 -3.30
N SER A 61 -34.17 7.62 -3.46
CA SER A 61 -34.25 6.84 -4.70
C SER A 61 -35.37 7.31 -5.64
N SER A 62 -35.65 8.61 -5.66
CA SER A 62 -36.70 9.16 -6.54
C SER A 62 -36.33 10.52 -7.11
N ALA A 63 -35.43 10.58 -8.08
CA ALA A 63 -35.43 11.63 -9.11
C ALA A 63 -34.52 11.21 -10.26
N GLY A 64 -35.10 11.06 -11.42
CA GLY A 64 -34.40 10.65 -12.64
C GLY A 64 -33.54 11.76 -13.23
N GLY A 65 -32.51 11.35 -13.96
CA GLY A 65 -31.92 12.12 -15.03
C GLY A 65 -30.55 12.69 -14.75
N GLY A 66 -29.54 12.16 -15.41
CA GLY A 66 -28.24 12.80 -15.58
C GLY A 66 -27.05 11.95 -15.14
N GLN A 67 -26.93 10.74 -15.67
CA GLN A 67 -25.67 10.01 -15.58
C GLN A 67 -24.72 10.57 -16.65
N GLY A 68 -23.73 11.36 -16.23
CA GLY A 68 -22.69 11.83 -17.13
C GLY A 68 -21.87 10.64 -17.68
N LEU A 69 -21.63 10.64 -19.00
CA LEU A 69 -20.90 9.63 -19.76
C LEU A 69 -19.56 9.22 -19.13
N VAL A 70 -18.87 10.13 -18.45
CA VAL A 70 -17.60 9.90 -17.76
C VAL A 70 -17.73 8.92 -16.58
N GLY A 71 -18.85 8.96 -15.86
CA GLY A 71 -19.06 8.07 -14.70
C GLY A 71 -19.35 6.62 -15.09
N GLN A 72 -19.83 6.35 -16.29
CA GLN A 72 -20.08 4.99 -16.76
C GLN A 72 -18.83 4.31 -17.31
N GLU A 73 -17.99 5.05 -18.03
CA GLU A 73 -16.71 4.51 -18.53
C GLU A 73 -15.75 4.18 -17.39
N PHE A 74 -15.68 5.04 -16.37
CA PHE A 74 -14.88 4.77 -15.17
C PHE A 74 -15.37 3.55 -14.39
N LYS A 75 -16.69 3.41 -14.18
CA LYS A 75 -17.26 2.22 -13.55
C LYS A 75 -16.98 0.94 -14.35
N GLN A 76 -16.95 1.03 -15.67
CA GLN A 76 -16.69 -0.12 -16.55
C GLN A 76 -15.21 -0.50 -16.56
N PHE A 77 -14.30 0.48 -16.44
CA PHE A 77 -12.86 0.23 -16.29
C PHE A 77 -12.54 -0.50 -14.97
N PHE A 78 -13.08 -0.03 -13.83
CA PHE A 78 -12.89 -0.70 -12.55
C PHE A 78 -13.65 -2.03 -12.44
N ALA A 79 -14.81 -2.17 -13.11
CA ALA A 79 -15.53 -3.45 -13.16
C ALA A 79 -14.82 -4.54 -13.95
N SER A 80 -13.92 -4.16 -14.87
CA SER A 80 -13.12 -5.10 -15.67
C SER A 80 -11.75 -5.41 -15.07
N THR A 81 -11.36 -4.74 -13.97
CA THR A 81 -10.11 -5.00 -13.27
C THR A 81 -10.32 -6.02 -12.15
N PRO A 82 -9.34 -6.89 -11.85
CA PRO A 82 -9.43 -7.84 -10.73
C PRO A 82 -9.75 -7.17 -9.38
N ILE A 83 -9.47 -5.87 -9.24
CA ILE A 83 -9.73 -5.06 -8.04
C ILE A 83 -11.24 -4.94 -7.75
N TYR A 84 -12.09 -4.82 -8.77
CA TYR A 84 -13.53 -4.65 -8.57
C TYR A 84 -14.20 -5.89 -7.96
N GLU A 85 -13.74 -7.07 -8.32
CA GLU A 85 -14.25 -8.33 -7.78
C GLU A 85 -13.88 -8.50 -6.30
N TRP A 86 -12.73 -8.00 -5.89
CA TRP A 86 -12.27 -7.98 -4.50
C TRP A 86 -13.01 -6.96 -3.61
N LEU A 87 -13.66 -5.97 -4.20
CA LEU A 87 -14.44 -4.96 -3.48
C LEU A 87 -15.88 -5.40 -3.18
N GLN A 88 -16.32 -6.61 -3.59
CA GLN A 88 -17.66 -7.13 -3.29
C GLN A 88 -17.74 -7.76 -1.89
N PRO A 89 -18.86 -7.63 -1.17
CA PRO A 89 -18.99 -8.20 0.17
C PRO A 89 -19.08 -9.74 0.12
N SER A 90 -18.19 -10.42 0.84
CA SER A 90 -18.32 -11.86 1.10
C SER A 90 -19.25 -12.08 2.29
N ALA A 91 -20.27 -12.93 2.13
CA ALA A 91 -21.16 -13.34 3.21
C ALA A 91 -20.60 -14.58 3.89
N GLY A 92 -20.14 -14.46 5.13
CA GLY A 92 -19.73 -15.56 5.99
C GLY A 92 -20.37 -15.45 7.37
N SER A 93 -20.95 -16.52 7.85
CA SER A 93 -21.70 -16.61 9.12
C SER A 93 -20.84 -17.28 10.22
N GLY A 94 -20.62 -16.57 11.31
CA GLY A 94 -20.04 -17.07 12.56
C GLY A 94 -19.65 -15.89 13.43
N SER A 95 -19.95 -15.92 14.74
CA SER A 95 -19.56 -14.85 15.66
C SER A 95 -18.04 -14.87 15.80
N PRO A 96 -17.32 -13.87 15.28
CA PRO A 96 -15.87 -13.84 15.36
C PRO A 96 -15.43 -13.27 16.72
N ASP A 97 -14.30 -13.75 17.21
CA ASP A 97 -13.52 -12.99 18.17
C ASP A 97 -13.05 -11.71 17.46
N TRP A 98 -13.12 -10.57 18.15
CA TRP A 98 -12.86 -9.26 17.56
C TRP A 98 -11.58 -8.65 18.12
N ILE A 99 -10.76 -8.03 17.23
CA ILE A 99 -9.73 -7.07 17.61
C ILE A 99 -10.41 -5.70 17.63
N GLN A 100 -10.29 -4.96 18.73
CA GLN A 100 -10.90 -3.64 18.86
C GLN A 100 -9.84 -2.55 18.65
N ILE A 101 -10.12 -1.62 17.75
CA ILE A 101 -9.30 -0.43 17.53
C ILE A 101 -10.15 0.82 17.79
N PRO A 102 -9.56 1.91 18.34
CA PRO A 102 -10.28 3.16 18.52
C PRO A 102 -10.70 3.75 17.17
N ALA A 103 -11.97 4.14 17.04
CA ALA A 103 -12.40 4.95 15.89
C ALA A 103 -11.76 6.34 15.98
N LYS A 104 -11.24 6.85 14.86
CA LYS A 104 -10.47 8.11 14.84
C LYS A 104 -11.34 9.34 15.00
N ASN A 105 -12.50 9.36 14.32
CA ASN A 105 -13.45 10.47 14.31
C ASN A 105 -14.78 10.12 14.97
N GLY A 106 -14.88 8.95 15.61
CA GLY A 106 -16.04 8.51 16.36
C GLY A 106 -16.25 9.27 17.68
N ALA A 107 -17.45 9.15 18.27
CA ALA A 107 -17.70 9.63 19.62
C ALA A 107 -16.70 8.99 20.58
N GLN A 108 -16.35 9.70 21.68
CA GLN A 108 -15.39 9.20 22.66
C GLN A 108 -15.80 7.78 23.14
N GLY A 109 -14.95 6.77 22.86
CA GLY A 109 -15.20 5.36 23.17
C GLY A 109 -15.77 4.52 22.04
N GLU A 110 -15.98 5.07 20.85
CA GLU A 110 -16.31 4.28 19.68
C GLU A 110 -15.09 3.46 19.24
N VAL A 111 -15.32 2.17 18.97
CA VAL A 111 -14.28 1.23 18.53
C VAL A 111 -14.68 0.60 17.22
N ILE A 112 -13.71 0.37 16.38
CA ILE A 112 -13.85 -0.45 15.19
C ILE A 112 -13.51 -1.88 15.56
N GLU A 113 -14.39 -2.81 15.26
CA GLU A 113 -14.21 -4.23 15.51
C GLU A 113 -13.67 -4.91 14.26
N ILE A 114 -12.49 -5.54 14.38
CA ILE A 114 -11.83 -6.28 13.31
C ILE A 114 -11.96 -7.77 13.65
N PRO A 115 -12.57 -8.60 12.79
CA PRO A 115 -12.62 -10.04 12.99
C PRO A 115 -11.22 -10.64 13.16
N VAL A 116 -11.06 -11.69 13.94
CA VAL A 116 -9.82 -12.47 13.99
C VAL A 116 -9.57 -13.11 12.64
N TYR A 117 -8.31 -13.19 12.23
CA TYR A 117 -7.89 -13.81 10.96
C TYR A 117 -8.46 -15.22 10.80
N SER A 118 -9.21 -15.44 9.73
CA SER A 118 -9.87 -16.73 9.41
C SER A 118 -9.49 -17.28 8.03
N GLY A 119 -8.42 -16.74 7.43
CA GLY A 119 -7.93 -17.14 6.10
C GLY A 119 -8.03 -16.05 5.04
N GLU A 120 -8.95 -15.09 5.20
CA GLU A 120 -9.06 -13.96 4.28
C GLU A 120 -8.00 -12.90 4.57
N ALA A 121 -7.31 -12.44 3.51
CA ALA A 121 -6.23 -11.46 3.65
C ALA A 121 -6.73 -10.09 4.13
N VAL A 122 -7.97 -9.75 3.80
CA VAL A 122 -8.52 -8.40 3.92
C VAL A 122 -9.94 -8.44 4.43
N VAL A 123 -10.28 -7.52 5.32
CA VAL A 123 -11.67 -7.22 5.69
C VAL A 123 -11.97 -5.75 5.44
N LYS A 124 -13.23 -5.46 5.08
CA LYS A 124 -13.72 -4.09 4.91
C LYS A 124 -14.18 -3.54 6.25
N LEU A 125 -13.69 -2.37 6.60
CA LEU A 125 -14.10 -1.62 7.77
C LEU A 125 -15.14 -0.55 7.37
N ASN A 126 -15.92 -0.09 8.33
CA ASN A 126 -16.88 1.01 8.16
C ASN A 126 -17.68 0.95 6.84
N ARG A 127 -18.13 -0.25 6.44
CA ARG A 127 -18.81 -0.49 5.15
C ARG A 127 -17.97 -0.03 3.94
N ASN A 128 -16.65 -0.15 4.03
CA ASN A 128 -15.67 0.30 3.05
C ASN A 128 -15.67 1.83 2.82
N ARG A 129 -16.03 2.61 3.82
CA ARG A 129 -16.03 4.08 3.75
C ARG A 129 -14.87 4.61 4.58
N PRO A 130 -13.95 5.37 3.96
CA PRO A 130 -12.88 6.02 4.69
C PRO A 130 -13.44 7.08 5.65
N ASP A 131 -12.72 7.29 6.74
CA ASP A 131 -13.08 8.23 7.80
C ASP A 131 -12.17 9.46 7.74
N PHE A 132 -12.41 10.31 6.72
CA PHE A 132 -11.76 11.60 6.55
C PHE A 132 -12.75 12.72 6.79
N ASP A 133 -12.33 13.75 7.52
CA ASP A 133 -13.11 14.96 7.75
C ASP A 133 -13.10 15.85 6.49
N GLU A 134 -14.09 16.73 6.40
CA GLU A 134 -14.12 17.74 5.33
C GLU A 134 -12.88 18.65 5.38
N ALA A 135 -12.34 18.90 6.56
CA ALA A 135 -11.12 19.67 6.76
C ALA A 135 -9.86 18.98 6.21
N ASP A 136 -9.88 17.66 6.06
CA ASP A 136 -8.78 16.88 5.47
C ASP A 136 -8.73 17.03 3.94
N LEU A 137 -9.84 17.43 3.31
CA LEU A 137 -9.95 17.54 1.86
C LEU A 137 -9.13 18.74 1.35
N THR A 138 -7.91 18.49 0.99
CA THR A 138 -6.96 19.48 0.46
C THR A 138 -6.32 18.99 -0.82
N THR A 139 -5.96 19.91 -1.71
CA THR A 139 -5.13 19.64 -2.89
C THR A 139 -3.65 20.00 -2.67
N GLY A 140 -3.26 20.28 -1.44
CA GLY A 140 -1.85 20.47 -1.09
C GLY A 140 -1.16 19.12 -0.88
N ALA A 141 0.00 18.94 -1.49
CA ALA A 141 0.84 17.77 -1.23
C ALA A 141 1.35 17.77 0.21
N PHE A 142 1.25 16.66 0.90
CA PHE A 142 1.87 16.45 2.21
C PHE A 142 2.14 14.98 2.48
N GLU A 143 3.11 14.74 3.34
CA GLU A 143 3.42 13.45 3.95
C GLU A 143 3.66 13.65 5.45
N ASP A 144 3.05 12.82 6.27
CA ASP A 144 3.24 12.80 7.72
C ASP A 144 3.46 11.37 8.21
N TYR A 145 4.52 11.17 8.98
CA TYR A 145 4.89 9.88 9.55
C TYR A 145 5.06 10.05 11.05
N SER A 146 4.19 9.43 11.83
CA SER A 146 4.26 9.47 13.28
C SER A 146 5.63 9.00 13.78
N ASP A 147 6.10 9.58 14.88
CA ASP A 147 7.30 9.09 15.54
C ASP A 147 7.14 7.64 15.99
N LEU A 148 8.26 6.93 16.07
CA LEU A 148 8.26 5.58 16.65
C LEU A 148 7.89 5.67 18.13
N ASP A 149 7.14 4.68 18.60
CA ASP A 149 6.84 4.58 20.02
C ASP A 149 8.04 4.05 20.85
N ASP A 150 7.86 3.93 22.17
CA ASP A 150 8.90 3.46 23.10
C ASP A 150 9.38 2.01 22.81
N LEU A 151 8.64 1.24 22.02
CA LEU A 151 9.00 -0.10 21.55
C LEU A 151 9.63 -0.11 20.15
N GLY A 152 9.82 1.07 19.55
CA GLY A 152 10.34 1.24 18.21
C GLY A 152 9.35 0.83 17.10
N ARG A 153 8.03 0.89 17.40
CA ARG A 153 6.96 0.55 16.45
C ARG A 153 6.51 1.79 15.71
N CYS A 154 6.19 1.63 14.42
CA CYS A 154 5.61 2.71 13.63
C CYS A 154 4.21 3.07 14.13
N GLY A 155 3.90 4.36 14.11
CA GLY A 155 2.55 4.86 14.19
C GLY A 155 1.89 5.02 12.82
N MET A 156 0.90 5.89 12.73
CA MET A 156 0.17 6.23 11.52
C MET A 156 1.11 6.91 10.49
N ALA A 157 0.96 6.53 9.23
CA ALA A 157 1.49 7.25 8.08
C ALA A 157 0.33 7.85 7.30
N TYR A 158 0.38 9.14 6.98
CA TYR A 158 -0.69 9.87 6.32
C TYR A 158 -0.12 10.79 5.24
N ALA A 159 -0.69 10.74 4.04
CA ALA A 159 -0.26 11.58 2.94
C ALA A 159 -1.44 11.97 2.04
N ASN A 160 -1.29 13.08 1.34
CA ASN A 160 -2.13 13.44 0.21
C ASN A 160 -1.37 13.09 -1.07
N ILE A 161 -1.55 11.86 -1.55
CA ILE A 161 -0.82 11.32 -2.69
C ILE A 161 -1.21 12.07 -3.95
N CYS A 162 -0.20 12.62 -4.62
CA CYS A 162 -0.34 13.35 -5.87
C CYS A 162 0.90 13.13 -6.76
N ARG A 163 0.87 13.67 -7.96
CA ARG A 163 1.97 13.51 -8.92
C ARG A 163 3.31 14.01 -8.37
N GLU A 164 3.28 15.07 -7.57
CA GLU A 164 4.47 15.70 -6.99
C GLU A 164 5.22 14.77 -6.05
N LEU A 165 4.52 13.93 -5.27
CA LEU A 165 5.10 12.99 -4.32
C LEU A 165 5.62 11.71 -4.99
N MET A 166 5.12 11.37 -6.17
CA MET A 166 5.51 10.13 -6.84
C MET A 166 7.00 10.11 -7.19
N PRO A 167 7.67 8.95 -7.07
CA PRO A 167 9.10 8.87 -7.26
C PRO A 167 9.51 9.18 -8.70
N THR A 168 10.56 9.98 -8.84
CA THR A 168 11.24 10.27 -10.11
C THR A 168 12.51 9.43 -10.28
N GLU A 169 12.96 8.77 -9.21
CA GLU A 169 14.17 7.95 -9.17
C GLU A 169 13.85 6.47 -8.92
N LYS A 170 14.83 5.62 -9.12
CA LYS A 170 14.70 4.19 -8.80
C LYS A 170 14.79 3.98 -7.30
N ARG A 171 13.97 3.04 -6.79
CA ARG A 171 14.01 2.61 -5.40
C ARG A 171 15.41 2.18 -4.98
N GLY A 172 15.89 2.72 -3.88
CA GLY A 172 17.14 2.37 -3.24
C GLY A 172 17.04 1.13 -2.34
N SER A 173 18.17 0.72 -1.75
CA SER A 173 18.20 -0.36 -0.77
C SER A 173 17.63 0.12 0.58
N ILE A 174 16.84 -0.75 1.21
CA ILE A 174 16.27 -0.55 2.56
C ILE A 174 16.74 -1.63 3.56
N GLY A 175 17.72 -2.45 3.16
CA GLY A 175 18.20 -3.59 3.94
C GLY A 175 18.80 -3.23 5.31
N MET A 176 19.23 -1.98 5.51
CA MET A 176 19.79 -1.49 6.77
C MET A 176 18.73 -1.29 7.86
N ILE A 177 17.46 -1.07 7.51
CA ILE A 177 16.39 -0.84 8.48
C ILE A 177 15.89 -2.17 9.02
N ARG A 178 15.71 -2.22 10.33
CA ARG A 178 15.13 -3.37 11.03
C ARG A 178 13.94 -2.88 11.84
N PRO A 179 12.73 -2.97 11.30
CA PRO A 179 11.53 -2.60 12.06
C PRO A 179 11.37 -3.46 13.33
N SER A 180 10.48 -3.04 14.24
CA SER A 180 10.19 -3.81 15.45
C SER A 180 9.87 -5.27 15.14
N GLY A 181 10.33 -6.20 15.97
CA GLY A 181 10.13 -7.64 15.80
C GLY A 181 10.75 -8.27 14.56
N TRP A 182 11.72 -7.61 13.88
CA TRP A 182 12.34 -8.12 12.67
C TRP A 182 13.07 -9.44 12.89
N GLN A 183 12.66 -10.47 12.14
CA GLN A 183 13.31 -11.78 12.06
C GLN A 183 13.67 -12.10 10.60
N THR A 184 14.68 -12.93 10.40
CA THR A 184 14.97 -13.51 9.08
C THR A 184 14.46 -14.95 9.07
N ALA A 185 13.31 -15.16 8.45
CA ALA A 185 12.64 -16.46 8.40
C ALA A 185 12.42 -16.90 6.95
N ARG A 186 12.64 -18.19 6.67
CA ARG A 186 12.51 -18.77 5.32
C ARG A 186 11.59 -19.97 5.32
N TYR A 187 10.76 -20.04 4.28
CA TYR A 187 9.82 -21.13 3.99
C TYR A 187 9.84 -21.39 2.48
N ASP A 188 10.86 -22.14 2.02
CA ASP A 188 11.18 -22.31 0.58
C ASP A 188 10.06 -22.99 -0.22
N ASP A 189 9.20 -23.74 0.42
CA ASP A 189 8.10 -24.51 -0.15
C ASP A 189 6.72 -23.85 0.03
N LEU A 190 6.58 -22.90 0.95
CA LEU A 190 5.31 -22.19 1.21
C LEU A 190 5.25 -20.80 0.58
N ILE A 191 6.39 -20.14 0.44
CA ILE A 191 6.45 -18.74 0.05
C ILE A 191 7.25 -18.58 -1.23
N SER A 192 6.64 -18.00 -2.27
CA SER A 192 7.24 -17.87 -3.61
C SER A 192 8.60 -17.16 -3.59
N THR A 193 8.75 -16.14 -2.75
CA THR A 193 10.02 -15.41 -2.55
C THR A 193 10.89 -16.00 -1.44
N LYS A 194 10.46 -17.09 -0.83
CA LYS A 194 11.12 -17.84 0.25
C LYS A 194 11.19 -17.14 1.61
N TYR A 195 11.05 -15.84 1.68
CA TYR A 195 11.16 -15.07 2.93
C TYR A 195 9.78 -14.68 3.46
N LEU A 196 9.54 -15.01 4.74
CA LEU A 196 8.30 -14.69 5.44
C LEU A 196 8.13 -13.18 5.59
N TYR A 197 9.14 -12.51 6.14
CA TYR A 197 9.05 -11.09 6.47
C TYR A 197 9.67 -10.21 5.40
N ASN A 198 8.99 -9.10 5.17
CA ASN A 198 9.41 -8.01 4.31
C ASN A 198 9.49 -6.73 5.15
N ARG A 199 10.35 -5.82 4.75
CA ARG A 199 10.28 -4.42 5.19
C ARG A 199 9.14 -3.79 4.42
N CYS A 200 7.94 -3.88 5.01
CA CYS A 200 6.71 -3.44 4.39
C CYS A 200 6.56 -1.93 4.59
N HIS A 201 6.48 -1.19 3.50
CA HIS A 201 6.14 0.22 3.59
C HIS A 201 4.68 0.37 4.00
N LEU A 202 4.38 1.33 4.86
CA LEU A 202 3.02 1.77 5.14
C LEU A 202 2.47 2.54 3.93
N ILE A 203 3.19 3.57 3.48
CA ILE A 203 2.94 4.23 2.21
C ILE A 203 3.99 3.75 1.21
N ALA A 204 3.56 3.11 0.13
CA ALA A 204 4.45 2.52 -0.86
C ALA A 204 5.41 3.53 -1.48
N TYR A 205 6.64 3.10 -1.78
CA TYR A 205 7.61 3.91 -2.52
C TYR A 205 7.04 4.46 -3.84
N SER A 206 6.20 3.69 -4.53
CA SER A 206 5.55 4.09 -5.78
C SER A 206 4.57 5.25 -5.63
N LEU A 207 4.09 5.53 -4.42
CA LEU A 207 3.12 6.58 -4.13
C LEU A 207 3.77 7.88 -3.67
N ALA A 208 4.79 7.79 -2.80
CA ALA A 208 5.35 8.95 -2.13
C ALA A 208 6.88 9.09 -2.28
N GLY A 209 7.56 8.18 -2.98
CA GLY A 209 9.02 8.28 -3.17
C GLY A 209 9.84 8.06 -1.90
N GLU A 210 9.20 7.84 -0.75
CA GLU A 210 9.86 7.67 0.54
C GLU A 210 10.51 6.29 0.64
N ASN A 211 11.85 6.24 0.62
CA ASN A 211 12.55 4.96 0.47
C ASN A 211 12.92 4.30 1.80
N ALA A 212 13.82 4.92 2.55
CA ALA A 212 14.47 4.33 3.72
C ALA A 212 14.09 5.08 5.01
N ASN A 213 12.82 5.33 5.20
CA ASN A 213 12.27 5.95 6.38
C ASN A 213 11.85 4.86 7.38
N GLU A 214 12.46 4.83 8.55
CA GLU A 214 12.15 3.86 9.60
C GLU A 214 10.72 4.01 10.16
N ARG A 215 10.13 5.21 10.06
CA ARG A 215 8.75 5.50 10.47
C ARG A 215 7.71 5.01 9.45
N ASN A 216 8.15 4.63 8.26
CA ASN A 216 7.31 4.12 7.18
C ASN A 216 7.52 2.61 6.92
N LEU A 217 8.26 1.89 7.77
CA LEU A 217 8.61 0.49 7.55
C LEU A 217 8.24 -0.37 8.74
N ILE A 218 7.42 -1.39 8.51
CA ILE A 218 7.08 -2.40 9.51
C ILE A 218 7.56 -3.80 9.11
N THR A 219 7.64 -4.69 10.09
CA THR A 219 7.82 -6.13 9.83
C THR A 219 6.50 -6.71 9.35
N GLY A 220 6.34 -6.81 8.03
CA GLY A 220 5.15 -7.35 7.39
C GLY A 220 5.41 -8.71 6.76
N THR A 221 4.41 -9.59 6.77
CA THR A 221 4.47 -10.87 6.06
C THR A 221 4.48 -10.65 4.55
N ARG A 222 4.97 -11.64 3.81
CA ARG A 222 4.89 -11.63 2.35
C ARG A 222 3.45 -11.55 1.87
N TYR A 223 2.57 -12.31 2.50
CA TYR A 223 1.15 -12.35 2.16
C TYR A 223 0.47 -10.99 2.34
N MET A 224 0.67 -10.33 3.48
CA MET A 224 0.15 -8.97 3.68
C MET A 224 0.70 -7.99 2.64
N ASN A 225 2.02 -7.97 2.45
CA ASN A 225 2.67 -7.04 1.52
C ASN A 225 2.18 -7.22 0.06
N GLU A 226 1.91 -8.44 -0.36
CA GLU A 226 1.36 -8.72 -1.70
C GLU A 226 -0.08 -8.22 -1.84
N ASN A 227 -0.89 -8.36 -0.79
CA ASN A 227 -2.27 -7.91 -0.80
C ASN A 227 -2.42 -6.38 -0.72
N MET A 228 -1.44 -5.66 -0.15
CA MET A 228 -1.42 -4.19 -0.17
C MET A 228 -1.28 -3.63 -1.59
N ILE A 229 -0.54 -4.31 -2.48
CA ILE A 229 -0.21 -3.83 -3.83
C ILE A 229 -1.45 -3.44 -4.64
N SER A 230 -2.56 -4.14 -4.50
CA SER A 230 -3.79 -3.85 -5.25
C SER A 230 -4.38 -2.48 -4.88
N TYR A 231 -4.35 -2.12 -3.61
CA TYR A 231 -4.82 -0.83 -3.10
C TYR A 231 -3.87 0.31 -3.48
N GLU A 232 -2.58 0.08 -3.33
CA GLU A 232 -1.53 1.02 -3.75
C GLU A 232 -1.61 1.32 -5.25
N ASN A 233 -1.79 0.29 -6.08
CA ASN A 233 -1.94 0.45 -7.52
C ASN A 233 -3.20 1.22 -7.91
N ALA A 234 -4.32 1.05 -7.19
CA ALA A 234 -5.54 1.80 -7.45
C ALA A 234 -5.33 3.31 -7.21
N VAL A 235 -4.63 3.66 -6.12
CA VAL A 235 -4.26 5.05 -5.81
C VAL A 235 -3.30 5.59 -6.88
N ALA A 236 -2.24 4.83 -7.20
CA ALA A 236 -1.26 5.23 -8.21
C ALA A 236 -1.90 5.46 -9.59
N ALA A 237 -2.80 4.56 -10.01
CA ALA A 237 -3.50 4.68 -11.28
C ALA A 237 -4.36 5.96 -11.35
N TYR A 238 -5.14 6.23 -10.30
CA TYR A 238 -5.96 7.45 -10.25
C TYR A 238 -5.10 8.71 -10.40
N VAL A 239 -4.03 8.83 -9.60
CA VAL A 239 -3.13 10.00 -9.67
C VAL A 239 -2.46 10.12 -11.04
N GLN A 240 -2.03 8.99 -11.64
CA GLN A 240 -1.39 9.01 -12.95
C GLN A 240 -2.32 9.37 -14.10
N GLU A 241 -3.59 8.98 -14.01
CA GLU A 241 -4.58 9.20 -15.08
C GLU A 241 -5.24 10.57 -14.98
N THR A 242 -5.46 11.07 -13.77
CA THR A 242 -6.26 12.31 -13.56
C THR A 242 -5.43 13.52 -13.14
N ASP A 243 -4.16 13.29 -12.70
CA ASP A 243 -3.35 14.31 -12.02
C ASP A 243 -4.00 14.84 -10.74
N GLY A 244 -4.91 14.05 -10.17
CA GLY A 244 -5.67 14.36 -8.95
C GLY A 244 -4.93 13.93 -7.68
N HIS A 245 -5.61 14.12 -6.55
CA HIS A 245 -5.09 13.88 -5.21
C HIS A 245 -5.86 12.76 -4.52
N VAL A 246 -5.17 11.96 -3.72
CA VAL A 246 -5.77 10.90 -2.89
C VAL A 246 -5.28 11.03 -1.47
N LEU A 247 -6.16 11.34 -0.54
CA LEU A 247 -5.88 11.14 0.87
C LEU A 247 -5.65 9.67 1.12
N TYR A 248 -4.49 9.32 1.68
CA TYR A 248 -4.07 7.94 1.93
C TYR A 248 -3.48 7.81 3.32
N ARG A 249 -4.13 7.04 4.18
CA ARG A 249 -3.75 6.86 5.58
C ARG A 249 -3.58 5.38 5.88
N VAL A 250 -2.45 5.03 6.49
CA VAL A 250 -2.14 3.67 6.90
C VAL A 250 -1.78 3.64 8.37
N THR A 251 -2.51 2.86 9.14
CA THR A 251 -2.31 2.73 10.57
C THR A 251 -1.98 1.28 10.91
N PRO A 252 -0.75 0.97 11.34
CA PRO A 252 -0.44 -0.35 11.86
C PRO A 252 -1.11 -0.56 13.21
N VAL A 253 -1.73 -1.72 13.40
CA VAL A 253 -2.47 -2.07 14.62
C VAL A 253 -1.64 -3.05 15.44
N PHE A 254 -1.20 -2.60 16.62
CA PHE A 254 -0.44 -3.43 17.55
C PHE A 254 -1.29 -3.75 18.79
N GLU A 255 -1.33 -5.02 19.17
CA GLU A 255 -1.99 -5.44 20.41
C GLU A 255 -1.00 -5.37 21.59
N GLY A 256 -1.35 -4.61 22.60
CA GLY A 256 -0.55 -4.48 23.81
C GLY A 256 0.91 -4.10 23.54
N LYS A 257 1.83 -4.99 23.94
CA LYS A 257 3.30 -4.81 23.75
C LYS A 257 3.86 -5.63 22.58
N ASN A 258 3.03 -6.14 21.72
CA ASN A 258 3.48 -6.89 20.55
C ASN A 258 4.42 -6.03 19.68
N LEU A 259 5.51 -6.64 19.21
CA LEU A 259 6.48 -5.97 18.33
C LEU A 259 6.08 -6.04 16.86
N LEU A 260 5.20 -6.98 16.49
CA LEU A 260 4.58 -7.04 15.17
C LEU A 260 3.16 -6.51 15.24
N ALA A 261 2.76 -5.76 14.22
CA ALA A 261 1.37 -5.39 14.04
C ALA A 261 0.53 -6.63 13.69
N SER A 262 -0.68 -6.72 14.23
CA SER A 262 -1.68 -7.73 13.82
C SER A 262 -2.11 -7.53 12.37
N GLY A 263 -1.98 -6.31 11.86
CA GLY A 263 -2.25 -5.91 10.49
C GLY A 263 -2.14 -4.41 10.32
N VAL A 264 -2.58 -3.93 9.16
CA VAL A 264 -2.65 -2.51 8.82
C VAL A 264 -4.05 -2.12 8.42
N GLU A 265 -4.56 -1.05 8.99
CA GLU A 265 -5.74 -0.35 8.53
C GLU A 265 -5.33 0.61 7.41
N ILE A 266 -6.02 0.55 6.28
CA ILE A 266 -5.75 1.43 5.13
C ILE A 266 -7.04 2.14 4.74
N GLU A 267 -6.94 3.46 4.64
CA GLU A 267 -8.01 4.33 4.16
C GLU A 267 -7.52 5.17 3.00
N ALA A 268 -8.37 5.33 1.99
CA ALA A 268 -8.10 6.20 0.87
C ALA A 268 -9.35 6.89 0.37
N MET A 269 -9.19 8.13 -0.09
CA MET A 269 -10.27 8.88 -0.75
C MET A 269 -9.71 9.86 -1.76
N SER A 270 -10.19 9.79 -3.01
CA SER A 270 -9.89 10.79 -4.03
C SER A 270 -10.54 12.12 -3.67
N VAL A 271 -9.73 13.21 -3.72
CA VAL A 271 -10.13 14.52 -3.19
C VAL A 271 -11.08 15.24 -4.13
N GLU A 272 -10.73 15.36 -5.41
CA GLU A 272 -11.44 16.20 -6.37
C GLU A 272 -12.87 15.74 -6.63
N ASP A 273 -13.13 14.45 -6.51
CA ASP A 273 -14.44 13.86 -6.74
C ASP A 273 -15.13 13.32 -5.48
N CYS A 274 -14.55 13.63 -4.30
CA CYS A 274 -15.08 13.21 -2.99
C CYS A 274 -15.26 11.71 -2.89
N GLY A 275 -14.25 10.96 -3.29
CA GLY A 275 -14.22 9.49 -3.18
C GLY A 275 -15.04 8.73 -4.23
N ARG A 276 -15.44 9.36 -5.33
CA ARG A 276 -16.19 8.67 -6.38
C ARG A 276 -15.32 7.68 -7.15
N SER A 277 -14.06 8.02 -7.37
CA SER A 277 -13.11 7.19 -8.12
C SER A 277 -12.31 6.28 -7.20
N VAL A 278 -11.82 6.79 -6.08
CA VAL A 278 -11.09 6.01 -5.08
C VAL A 278 -11.71 6.26 -3.72
N ALA A 279 -12.30 5.24 -3.12
CA ALA A 279 -12.74 5.25 -1.73
C ALA A 279 -12.69 3.84 -1.18
N PHE A 280 -11.89 3.62 -0.13
CA PHE A 280 -11.88 2.37 0.59
C PHE A 280 -11.41 2.54 2.03
N HIS A 281 -11.87 1.63 2.90
CA HIS A 281 -11.46 1.48 4.28
C HIS A 281 -11.38 0.00 4.58
N VAL A 282 -10.17 -0.50 4.71
CA VAL A 282 -9.88 -1.93 4.83
C VAL A 282 -8.85 -2.20 5.92
N PHE A 283 -8.86 -3.41 6.43
CA PHE A 283 -7.80 -3.94 7.27
C PHE A 283 -7.16 -5.16 6.58
N LEU A 284 -5.84 -5.16 6.49
CA LEU A 284 -5.06 -6.26 5.95
C LEU A 284 -4.32 -6.96 7.09
N TYR A 285 -4.52 -8.28 7.20
CA TYR A 285 -3.91 -9.08 8.26
C TYR A 285 -2.43 -9.33 8.00
N ASN A 286 -1.61 -9.12 9.03
CA ASN A 286 -0.20 -9.47 9.00
C ASN A 286 -0.01 -10.97 9.28
N ALA A 287 -0.66 -11.80 8.50
CA ALA A 287 -0.66 -13.25 8.58
C ALA A 287 0.06 -13.87 7.37
N GLN A 288 0.34 -15.15 7.45
CA GLN A 288 0.87 -15.94 6.34
C GLN A 288 0.24 -17.32 6.37
N PRO A 289 -0.52 -17.75 5.35
CA PRO A 289 -1.06 -19.11 5.29
C PRO A 289 0.02 -20.17 5.53
N GLY A 290 -0.28 -21.13 6.38
CA GLY A 290 0.64 -22.22 6.73
C GLY A 290 1.78 -21.84 7.70
N VAL A 291 1.77 -20.64 8.28
CA VAL A 291 2.77 -20.17 9.25
C VAL A 291 2.09 -19.61 10.49
N GLY A 292 2.48 -20.11 11.68
CA GLY A 292 2.16 -19.49 12.95
C GLY A 292 3.15 -18.37 13.26
N ILE A 293 2.67 -17.29 13.85
CA ILE A 293 3.47 -16.11 14.20
C ILE A 293 3.20 -15.74 15.66
N ASP A 294 4.27 -15.56 16.43
CA ASP A 294 4.23 -14.87 17.71
C ASP A 294 4.42 -13.37 17.48
N TYR A 295 3.34 -12.63 17.59
CA TYR A 295 3.36 -11.18 17.39
C TYR A 295 4.13 -10.42 18.47
N ALA A 296 4.35 -11.02 19.63
CA ALA A 296 5.13 -10.37 20.69
C ALA A 296 6.62 -10.27 20.30
N THR A 297 7.14 -11.24 19.57
CA THR A 297 8.58 -11.35 19.30
C THR A 297 8.95 -11.39 17.82
N GLY A 298 8.03 -11.80 16.93
CA GLY A 298 8.28 -12.12 15.54
C GLY A 298 8.77 -13.56 15.33
N GLU A 299 8.87 -14.38 16.38
CA GLU A 299 9.13 -15.81 16.24
C GLU A 299 8.02 -16.47 15.43
N ASN A 300 8.37 -17.51 14.69
CA ASN A 300 7.44 -18.11 13.75
C ASN A 300 7.73 -19.59 13.56
N TRP A 301 6.73 -20.35 13.18
CA TRP A 301 6.81 -21.79 12.97
C TRP A 301 5.85 -22.22 11.87
N ARG A 302 6.10 -23.39 11.29
CA ARG A 302 5.15 -24.00 10.36
C ARG A 302 3.87 -24.37 11.11
N ALA A 303 2.73 -23.92 10.65
CA ALA A 303 1.45 -24.36 11.20
C ALA A 303 1.28 -25.87 10.94
N ALA A 304 0.69 -26.59 11.90
CA ALA A 304 0.30 -27.96 11.68
C ALA A 304 -0.73 -28.03 10.54
N GLU A 305 -0.62 -29.03 9.68
CA GLU A 305 -1.68 -29.31 8.70
C GLU A 305 -2.96 -29.67 9.49
N ALA A 306 -4.06 -28.99 9.17
CA ALA A 306 -5.36 -29.16 9.81
C ALA A 306 -6.07 -30.40 9.27
#